data_6acf72e44cf43b7557bfd04d2d725eca
#
_entry.id   6acf72e44cf43b7557bfd04d2d725eca
#
_cell.length_a   1.000
_cell.length_b   1.000
_cell.length_c   1.000
_cell.angle_alpha   90.00
_cell.angle_beta   90.00
_cell.angle_gamma   90.00
#
_symmetry.space_group_name_H-M   'P 1'
#
loop_
_entity.id
_entity.type
_entity.pdbx_description
1 polymer ?
#
loop_
_entity_poly.entity_id
_entity_poly.type
_entity_poly.pdbx_seq_one_letter_code
_entity_poly.pdbx_strand_id
1 'polypeptide(L)'
;MSAAPLRVLVVDDEPPIRKLLRMGLGTQGYEILEASNGKTALALAAADPDLIILDLGLPDIQGLDLLRMLRSQNERVPIVVLSSRGDEAAKVQALDHGADDYVTKPFGMDELLARMRAALRHQLQVQGERPIFRLGELSVDLVRRVVKVGEREVKLSPKEYDLLRVLVQHAGKVLTHKFLMKELWSELTDSQYLRVYVRQLRQKIEADPERPHYVLTETGIGYRLRAPE
;
A
#
# COMPACT_ATOMS: atom_id res chain seq x y z
N MET A 1 7.30 0.91 -16.90
CA MET A 1 7.14 -0.03 -15.75
C MET A 1 6.26 0.68 -14.74
N SER A 2 5.26 -0.02 -14.21
CA SER A 2 4.30 0.52 -13.24
C SER A 2 4.95 0.82 -11.88
N ALA A 3 4.29 1.61 -11.02
CA ALA A 3 4.68 1.80 -9.62
C ALA A 3 4.92 0.44 -8.93
N ALA A 4 5.72 0.40 -7.85
CA ALA A 4 5.88 -0.84 -7.09
C ALA A 4 4.49 -1.36 -6.67
N PRO A 5 4.19 -2.63 -6.89
CA PRO A 5 2.88 -3.17 -6.54
C PRO A 5 2.68 -3.13 -5.02
N LEU A 6 1.42 -2.95 -4.58
CA LEU A 6 1.06 -3.20 -3.17
C LEU A 6 1.25 -4.69 -2.88
N ARG A 7 1.91 -4.99 -1.77
CA ARG A 7 2.15 -6.37 -1.33
C ARG A 7 1.01 -6.85 -0.47
N VAL A 8 0.36 -7.91 -0.91
CA VAL A 8 -0.75 -8.55 -0.20
C VAL A 8 -0.30 -9.90 0.31
N LEU A 9 -0.32 -10.08 1.63
CA LEU A 9 -0.09 -11.38 2.25
C LEU A 9 -1.41 -12.16 2.25
N VAL A 10 -1.45 -13.26 1.51
CA VAL A 10 -2.58 -14.19 1.46
C VAL A 10 -2.28 -15.39 2.35
N VAL A 11 -3.10 -15.57 3.38
CA VAL A 11 -2.99 -16.66 4.36
C VAL A 11 -4.22 -17.56 4.24
N ASP A 12 -4.04 -18.75 3.69
CA ASP A 12 -5.12 -19.71 3.46
C ASP A 12 -4.48 -21.11 3.29
N ASP A 13 -4.98 -22.15 3.91
CA ASP A 13 -4.43 -23.50 3.79
C ASP A 13 -4.83 -24.20 2.50
N GLU A 14 -5.91 -23.77 1.84
CA GLU A 14 -6.42 -24.33 0.60
C GLU A 14 -5.62 -23.85 -0.64
N PRO A 15 -4.85 -24.73 -1.32
CA PRO A 15 -4.09 -24.31 -2.51
C PRO A 15 -4.94 -23.72 -3.64
N PRO A 16 -6.20 -24.19 -3.89
CA PRO A 16 -7.05 -23.60 -4.92
C PRO A 16 -7.42 -22.16 -4.63
N ILE A 17 -7.67 -21.81 -3.35
CA ILE A 17 -8.00 -20.44 -2.93
C ILE A 17 -6.78 -19.54 -3.10
N ARG A 18 -5.60 -19.95 -2.62
CA ARG A 18 -4.38 -19.17 -2.83
C ARG A 18 -4.09 -18.92 -4.31
N LYS A 19 -4.27 -19.98 -5.17
CA LYS A 19 -4.12 -19.83 -6.62
C LYS A 19 -5.11 -18.82 -7.21
N LEU A 20 -6.39 -18.90 -6.82
CA LEU A 20 -7.44 -17.97 -7.25
C LEU A 20 -7.07 -16.53 -6.88
N LEU A 21 -6.69 -16.30 -5.63
CA LEU A 21 -6.32 -14.96 -5.14
C LEU A 21 -5.05 -14.45 -5.82
N ARG A 22 -4.02 -15.28 -5.98
CA ARG A 22 -2.80 -14.89 -6.70
C ARG A 22 -3.11 -14.45 -8.13
N MET A 23 -3.92 -15.22 -8.86
CA MET A 23 -4.28 -14.86 -10.24
C MET A 23 -5.16 -13.62 -10.29
N GLY A 24 -6.23 -13.57 -9.48
CA GLY A 24 -7.18 -12.46 -9.49
C GLY A 24 -6.56 -11.14 -9.03
N LEU A 25 -5.81 -11.15 -7.94
CA LEU A 25 -5.15 -9.95 -7.43
C LEU A 25 -3.93 -9.55 -8.29
N GLY A 26 -3.20 -10.54 -8.84
CA GLY A 26 -2.08 -10.27 -9.73
C GLY A 26 -2.50 -9.51 -11.00
N THR A 27 -3.68 -9.81 -11.57
CA THR A 27 -4.22 -9.04 -12.73
C THR A 27 -4.54 -7.59 -12.36
N GLN A 28 -4.76 -7.29 -11.09
CA GLN A 28 -5.00 -5.94 -10.57
C GLN A 28 -3.70 -5.21 -10.16
N GLY A 29 -2.55 -5.85 -10.40
CA GLY A 29 -1.25 -5.24 -10.13
C GLY A 29 -0.76 -5.39 -8.69
N TYR A 30 -1.35 -6.26 -7.87
CA TYR A 30 -0.84 -6.60 -6.54
C TYR A 30 0.31 -7.63 -6.63
N GLU A 31 1.30 -7.49 -5.75
CA GLU A 31 2.30 -8.51 -5.48
C GLU A 31 1.81 -9.41 -4.34
N ILE A 32 1.85 -10.73 -4.53
CA ILE A 32 1.25 -11.66 -3.58
C ILE A 32 2.34 -12.43 -2.83
N LEU A 33 2.30 -12.34 -1.51
CA LEU A 33 3.02 -13.19 -0.58
C LEU A 33 2.04 -14.28 -0.12
N GLU A 34 2.43 -15.56 -0.20
CA GLU A 34 1.54 -16.67 0.15
C GLU A 34 2.01 -17.41 1.41
N ALA A 35 1.09 -17.62 2.33
CA ALA A 35 1.27 -18.47 3.50
C ALA A 35 0.18 -19.55 3.54
N SER A 36 0.57 -20.79 3.75
CA SER A 36 -0.36 -21.92 3.88
C SER A 36 -0.69 -22.29 5.32
N ASN A 37 -0.15 -21.57 6.28
CA ASN A 37 -0.33 -21.80 7.72
C ASN A 37 0.06 -20.55 8.52
N GLY A 38 -0.32 -20.50 9.79
CA GLY A 38 -0.11 -19.35 10.66
C GLY A 38 1.36 -19.06 10.95
N LYS A 39 2.20 -20.08 11.10
CA LYS A 39 3.64 -19.90 11.34
C LYS A 39 4.33 -19.20 10.17
N THR A 40 4.02 -19.60 8.94
CA THR A 40 4.53 -18.94 7.73
C THR A 40 3.98 -17.53 7.60
N ALA A 41 2.70 -17.32 7.96
CA ALA A 41 2.08 -16.01 7.93
C ALA A 41 2.79 -15.00 8.84
N LEU A 42 3.11 -15.39 10.08
CA LEU A 42 3.85 -14.55 11.04
C LEU A 42 5.25 -14.19 10.53
N ALA A 43 5.94 -15.15 9.90
CA ALA A 43 7.26 -14.89 9.33
C ALA A 43 7.20 -13.91 8.13
N LEU A 44 6.19 -14.05 7.26
CA LEU A 44 6.01 -13.17 6.10
C LEU A 44 5.43 -11.80 6.48
N ALA A 45 4.69 -11.69 7.58
CA ALA A 45 4.22 -10.41 8.09
C ALA A 45 5.37 -9.47 8.48
N ALA A 46 6.54 -10.01 8.88
CA ALA A 46 7.75 -9.24 9.13
C ALA A 46 8.33 -8.54 7.88
N ALA A 47 7.89 -8.94 6.68
CA ALA A 47 8.23 -8.25 5.43
C ALA A 47 7.39 -6.99 5.18
N ASP A 48 6.57 -6.58 6.13
CA ASP A 48 5.71 -5.39 6.10
C ASP A 48 4.79 -5.34 4.86
N PRO A 49 3.82 -6.27 4.73
CA PRO A 49 2.82 -6.23 3.67
C PRO A 49 1.91 -5.03 3.83
N ASP A 50 1.38 -4.52 2.71
CA ASP A 50 0.45 -3.39 2.70
C ASP A 50 -0.98 -3.80 3.09
N LEU A 51 -1.32 -5.10 2.98
CA LEU A 51 -2.62 -5.67 3.37
C LEU A 51 -2.46 -7.18 3.62
N ILE A 52 -3.24 -7.72 4.55
CA ILE A 52 -3.33 -9.15 4.83
C ILE A 52 -4.74 -9.66 4.50
N ILE A 53 -4.83 -10.76 3.76
CA ILE A 53 -6.05 -11.56 3.62
C ILE A 53 -5.83 -12.81 4.46
N LEU A 54 -6.71 -13.05 5.44
CA LEU A 54 -6.55 -14.09 6.44
C LEU A 54 -7.73 -15.05 6.47
N ASP A 55 -7.48 -16.34 6.15
CA ASP A 55 -8.43 -17.40 6.51
C ASP A 55 -8.32 -17.75 7.99
N LEU A 56 -9.46 -18.01 8.62
CA LEU A 56 -9.53 -18.45 10.02
C LEU A 56 -9.41 -19.98 10.16
N GLY A 57 -9.53 -20.75 9.08
CA GLY A 57 -9.52 -22.22 9.06
C GLY A 57 -8.14 -22.85 8.96
N LEU A 58 -7.11 -22.30 9.59
CA LEU A 58 -5.72 -22.79 9.46
C LEU A 58 -5.45 -24.05 10.30
N PRO A 59 -4.52 -24.93 9.85
CA PRO A 59 -4.28 -26.21 10.50
C PRO A 59 -3.42 -26.15 11.76
N ASP A 60 -2.64 -25.09 11.97
CA ASP A 60 -1.60 -25.00 13.01
C ASP A 60 -1.91 -24.01 14.13
N ILE A 61 -2.60 -22.92 13.82
CA ILE A 61 -2.94 -21.85 14.77
C ILE A 61 -4.42 -21.50 14.58
N GLN A 62 -5.16 -21.29 15.66
CA GLN A 62 -6.53 -20.77 15.51
C GLN A 62 -6.52 -19.39 14.86
N GLY A 63 -7.34 -19.19 13.83
CA GLY A 63 -7.31 -17.96 13.03
C GLY A 63 -7.52 -16.68 13.84
N LEU A 64 -8.36 -16.68 14.88
CA LEU A 64 -8.53 -15.54 15.78
C LEU A 64 -7.28 -15.25 16.64
N ASP A 65 -6.55 -16.28 17.04
CA ASP A 65 -5.29 -16.09 17.78
C ASP A 65 -4.21 -15.56 16.85
N LEU A 66 -4.14 -16.08 15.62
CA LEU A 66 -3.24 -15.54 14.60
C LEU A 66 -3.55 -14.05 14.29
N LEU A 67 -4.83 -13.69 14.18
CA LEU A 67 -5.25 -12.31 14.00
C LEU A 67 -4.72 -11.39 15.12
N ARG A 68 -4.86 -11.81 16.38
CA ARG A 68 -4.32 -11.08 17.54
C ARG A 68 -2.79 -10.94 17.48
N MET A 69 -2.08 -12.03 17.10
CA MET A 69 -0.62 -12.01 16.96
C MET A 69 -0.18 -11.06 15.85
N LEU A 70 -0.84 -11.08 14.69
CA LEU A 70 -0.57 -10.16 13.59
C LEU A 70 -0.80 -8.69 14.00
N ARG A 71 -1.89 -8.41 14.73
CA ARG A 71 -2.16 -7.08 15.28
C ARG A 71 -1.10 -6.63 16.28
N SER A 72 -0.60 -7.52 17.11
CA SER A 72 0.47 -7.17 18.06
C SER A 72 1.80 -6.86 17.37
N GLN A 73 2.08 -7.43 16.21
CA GLN A 73 3.26 -7.13 15.41
C GLN A 73 3.13 -5.83 14.62
N ASN A 74 1.96 -5.57 14.05
CA ASN A 74 1.67 -4.36 13.28
C ASN A 74 0.20 -3.96 13.47
N GLU A 75 -0.02 -2.94 14.31
CA GLU A 75 -1.36 -2.42 14.61
C GLU A 75 -2.05 -1.78 13.41
N ARG A 76 -1.30 -1.42 12.38
CA ARG A 76 -1.78 -0.56 11.29
C ARG A 76 -2.08 -1.30 9.99
N VAL A 77 -1.48 -2.47 9.76
CA VAL A 77 -1.71 -3.19 8.49
C VAL A 77 -3.19 -3.59 8.36
N PRO A 78 -3.89 -3.29 7.26
CA PRO A 78 -5.27 -3.73 7.08
C PRO A 78 -5.35 -5.25 6.98
N ILE A 79 -6.29 -5.85 7.72
CA ILE A 79 -6.55 -7.29 7.70
C ILE A 79 -7.99 -7.54 7.29
N VAL A 80 -8.17 -8.18 6.13
CA VAL A 80 -9.47 -8.65 5.64
C VAL A 80 -9.56 -10.15 5.88
N VAL A 81 -10.53 -10.56 6.70
CA VAL A 81 -10.74 -11.98 7.01
C VAL A 81 -11.57 -12.64 5.92
N LEU A 82 -11.10 -13.79 5.41
CA LEU A 82 -11.86 -14.71 4.56
C LEU A 82 -12.20 -15.96 5.36
N SER A 83 -13.47 -16.35 5.46
CA SER A 83 -13.81 -17.55 6.19
C SER A 83 -15.09 -18.22 5.66
N SER A 84 -15.10 -19.55 5.72
CA SER A 84 -16.29 -20.37 5.46
C SER A 84 -17.29 -20.33 6.63
N ARG A 85 -16.90 -19.81 7.80
CA ARG A 85 -17.79 -19.65 8.94
C ARG A 85 -18.68 -18.44 8.72
N GLY A 86 -19.92 -18.71 8.26
CA GLY A 86 -20.92 -17.69 7.96
C GLY A 86 -21.75 -17.27 9.16
N ASP A 87 -21.42 -17.70 10.38
CA ASP A 87 -22.17 -17.29 11.56
C ASP A 87 -21.82 -15.85 11.97
N GLU A 88 -22.83 -15.14 12.43
CA GLU A 88 -22.70 -13.74 12.85
C GLU A 88 -21.72 -13.58 14.02
N ALA A 89 -21.67 -14.57 14.92
CA ALA A 89 -20.78 -14.55 16.08
C ALA A 89 -19.31 -14.62 15.68
N ALA A 90 -18.94 -15.47 14.72
CA ALA A 90 -17.55 -15.53 14.22
C ALA A 90 -17.13 -14.23 13.52
N LYS A 91 -18.07 -13.60 12.80
CA LYS A 91 -17.85 -12.31 12.15
C LYS A 91 -17.59 -11.19 13.18
N VAL A 92 -18.45 -11.09 14.20
CA VAL A 92 -18.30 -10.13 15.29
C VAL A 92 -16.98 -10.34 16.01
N GLN A 93 -16.64 -11.57 16.37
CA GLN A 93 -15.37 -11.89 17.03
C GLN A 93 -14.16 -11.48 16.19
N ALA A 94 -14.16 -11.72 14.88
CA ALA A 94 -13.05 -11.31 14.02
C ALA A 94 -12.88 -9.79 14.02
N LEU A 95 -13.97 -9.04 13.90
CA LEU A 95 -13.95 -7.56 13.91
C LEU A 95 -13.49 -7.01 15.28
N ASP A 96 -14.01 -7.56 16.39
CA ASP A 96 -13.62 -7.18 17.75
C ASP A 96 -12.13 -7.48 18.04
N HIS A 97 -11.55 -8.46 17.35
CA HIS A 97 -10.14 -8.81 17.48
C HIS A 97 -9.25 -8.03 16.50
N GLY A 98 -9.82 -7.04 15.81
CA GLY A 98 -9.08 -6.08 14.99
C GLY A 98 -8.99 -6.42 13.50
N ALA A 99 -9.88 -7.26 12.96
CA ALA A 99 -10.06 -7.32 11.51
C ALA A 99 -10.70 -6.02 11.02
N ASP A 100 -10.24 -5.51 9.88
CA ASP A 100 -10.81 -4.30 9.26
C ASP A 100 -12.07 -4.62 8.45
N ASP A 101 -12.17 -5.82 7.92
CA ASP A 101 -13.36 -6.31 7.22
C ASP A 101 -13.40 -7.84 7.22
N TYR A 102 -14.56 -8.39 6.85
CA TYR A 102 -14.83 -9.81 6.84
C TYR A 102 -15.60 -10.20 5.57
N VAL A 103 -15.16 -11.26 4.90
CA VAL A 103 -15.77 -11.80 3.69
C VAL A 103 -16.07 -13.29 3.89
N THR A 104 -17.28 -13.72 3.56
CA THR A 104 -17.66 -15.13 3.62
C THR A 104 -17.32 -15.87 2.33
N LYS A 105 -16.78 -17.10 2.46
CA LYS A 105 -16.63 -18.04 1.36
C LYS A 105 -17.99 -18.73 1.07
N PRO A 106 -18.41 -18.88 -0.21
CA PRO A 106 -17.76 -18.43 -1.42
C PRO A 106 -17.94 -16.92 -1.66
N PHE A 107 -16.92 -16.26 -2.23
CA PHE A 107 -16.90 -14.81 -2.47
C PHE A 107 -16.68 -14.48 -3.96
N GLY A 108 -17.16 -13.31 -4.36
CA GLY A 108 -16.82 -12.71 -5.64
C GLY A 108 -15.50 -11.94 -5.59
N MET A 109 -14.68 -12.02 -6.63
CA MET A 109 -13.41 -11.28 -6.68
C MET A 109 -13.65 -9.77 -6.61
N ASP A 110 -14.68 -9.24 -7.26
CA ASP A 110 -15.01 -7.82 -7.24
C ASP A 110 -15.41 -7.33 -5.85
N GLU A 111 -16.14 -8.15 -5.08
CA GLU A 111 -16.48 -7.86 -3.68
C GLU A 111 -15.20 -7.79 -2.84
N LEU A 112 -14.35 -8.80 -2.92
CA LEU A 112 -13.09 -8.82 -2.18
C LEU A 112 -12.23 -7.59 -2.49
N LEU A 113 -12.07 -7.26 -3.77
CA LEU A 113 -11.32 -6.08 -4.20
C LEU A 113 -11.94 -4.77 -3.68
N ALA A 114 -13.26 -4.67 -3.63
CA ALA A 114 -13.94 -3.50 -3.09
C ALA A 114 -13.65 -3.32 -1.59
N ARG A 115 -13.69 -4.42 -0.80
CA ARG A 115 -13.40 -4.42 0.64
C ARG A 115 -11.92 -4.15 0.94
N MET A 116 -11.00 -4.74 0.18
CA MET A 116 -9.57 -4.43 0.27
C MET A 116 -9.31 -2.94 0.07
N ARG A 117 -9.91 -2.34 -0.98
CA ARG A 117 -9.79 -0.88 -1.22
C ARG A 117 -10.41 -0.04 -0.10
N ALA A 118 -11.50 -0.51 0.52
CA ALA A 118 -12.11 0.17 1.65
C ALA A 118 -11.19 0.14 2.89
N ALA A 119 -10.62 -1.02 3.21
CA ALA A 119 -9.67 -1.19 4.32
C ALA A 119 -8.40 -0.32 4.13
N LEU A 120 -7.80 -0.35 2.94
CA LEU A 120 -6.64 0.52 2.60
C LEU A 120 -6.99 2.01 2.71
N ARG A 121 -8.15 2.42 2.25
CA ARG A 121 -8.60 3.82 2.35
C ARG A 121 -8.81 4.25 3.80
N HIS A 122 -9.42 3.39 4.62
CA HIS A 122 -9.62 3.64 6.05
C HIS A 122 -8.29 3.79 6.79
N GLN A 123 -7.32 2.91 6.51
CA GLN A 123 -5.97 2.99 7.06
C GLN A 123 -5.32 4.36 6.79
N LEU A 124 -5.35 4.83 5.53
CA LEU A 124 -4.81 6.14 5.17
C LEU A 124 -5.50 7.27 5.94
N GLN A 125 -6.82 7.21 6.09
CA GLN A 125 -7.59 8.22 6.84
C GLN A 125 -7.22 8.25 8.33
N VAL A 126 -7.05 7.07 8.95
CA VAL A 126 -6.59 6.97 10.36
C VAL A 126 -5.19 7.55 10.53
N GLN A 127 -4.34 7.43 9.52
CA GLN A 127 -3.00 8.05 9.50
C GLN A 127 -3.04 9.55 9.20
N GLY A 128 -4.23 10.14 9.03
CA GLY A 128 -4.40 11.54 8.66
C GLY A 128 -4.05 11.83 7.20
N GLU A 129 -3.88 10.81 6.39
CA GLU A 129 -3.58 10.93 4.98
C GLU A 129 -4.86 11.03 4.15
N ARG A 130 -4.81 11.84 3.10
CA ARG A 130 -5.90 11.89 2.12
C ARG A 130 -5.68 10.78 1.08
N PRO A 131 -6.65 9.88 0.88
CA PRO A 131 -6.52 8.78 -0.10
C PRO A 131 -6.23 9.27 -1.52
N ILE A 132 -6.70 10.47 -1.85
CA ILE A 132 -6.44 11.15 -3.12
C ILE A 132 -5.85 12.52 -2.84
N PHE A 133 -4.61 12.72 -3.29
CA PHE A 133 -3.97 14.03 -3.32
C PHE A 133 -4.27 14.73 -4.64
N ARG A 134 -4.55 16.05 -4.59
CA ARG A 134 -4.78 16.87 -5.78
C ARG A 134 -4.06 18.21 -5.65
N LEU A 135 -3.37 18.59 -6.72
CA LEU A 135 -2.67 19.87 -6.83
C LEU A 135 -2.70 20.33 -8.29
N GLY A 136 -3.56 21.28 -8.63
CA GLY A 136 -3.81 21.67 -10.01
C GLY A 136 -4.26 20.46 -10.83
N GLU A 137 -3.55 20.13 -11.92
CA GLU A 137 -3.84 18.97 -12.77
C GLU A 137 -3.25 17.66 -12.22
N LEU A 138 -2.31 17.72 -11.27
CA LEU A 138 -1.73 16.53 -10.65
C LEU A 138 -2.72 15.90 -9.68
N SER A 139 -3.05 14.62 -9.88
CA SER A 139 -3.78 13.80 -8.94
C SER A 139 -3.05 12.49 -8.65
N VAL A 140 -3.00 12.10 -7.37
CA VAL A 140 -2.36 10.87 -6.90
C VAL A 140 -3.35 10.09 -6.06
N ASP A 141 -3.85 8.96 -6.56
CA ASP A 141 -4.65 8.01 -5.81
C ASP A 141 -3.71 7.04 -5.10
N LEU A 142 -3.55 7.21 -3.79
CA LEU A 142 -2.64 6.40 -2.97
C LEU A 142 -3.13 4.96 -2.80
N VAL A 143 -4.45 4.73 -2.86
CA VAL A 143 -5.06 3.40 -2.72
C VAL A 143 -4.86 2.56 -3.97
N ARG A 144 -5.10 3.18 -5.14
CA ARG A 144 -4.93 2.51 -6.45
C ARG A 144 -3.53 2.65 -7.02
N ARG A 145 -2.68 3.47 -6.40
CA ARG A 145 -1.35 3.86 -6.89
C ARG A 145 -1.38 4.43 -8.31
N VAL A 146 -2.43 5.15 -8.63
CA VAL A 146 -2.62 5.80 -9.93
C VAL A 146 -2.24 7.26 -9.83
N VAL A 147 -1.40 7.71 -10.76
CA VAL A 147 -0.98 9.10 -10.90
C VAL A 147 -1.52 9.64 -12.23
N LYS A 148 -2.14 10.83 -12.19
CA LYS A 148 -2.62 11.51 -13.39
C LYS A 148 -2.17 12.97 -13.40
N VAL A 149 -1.98 13.48 -14.62
CA VAL A 149 -1.85 14.92 -14.90
C VAL A 149 -2.94 15.28 -15.91
N GLY A 150 -3.93 16.04 -15.48
CA GLY A 150 -5.21 16.17 -16.18
C GLY A 150 -5.88 14.79 -16.32
N GLU A 151 -6.28 14.44 -17.55
CA GLU A 151 -6.88 13.14 -17.85
C GLU A 151 -5.83 12.05 -18.17
N ARG A 152 -4.56 12.44 -18.36
CA ARG A 152 -3.48 11.53 -18.76
C ARG A 152 -2.94 10.77 -17.54
N GLU A 153 -3.04 9.43 -17.56
CA GLU A 153 -2.36 8.58 -16.60
C GLU A 153 -0.84 8.58 -16.83
N VAL A 154 -0.08 8.76 -15.74
CA VAL A 154 1.38 8.83 -15.74
C VAL A 154 1.95 7.54 -15.17
N LYS A 155 2.69 6.79 -15.99
CA LYS A 155 3.38 5.57 -15.56
C LYS A 155 4.70 5.92 -14.89
N LEU A 156 4.77 5.70 -13.59
CA LEU A 156 5.96 5.86 -12.77
C LEU A 156 6.64 4.50 -12.54
N SER A 157 7.96 4.49 -12.46
CA SER A 157 8.69 3.34 -11.91
C SER A 157 8.43 3.21 -10.41
N PRO A 158 8.71 2.05 -9.80
CA PRO A 158 8.53 1.85 -8.37
C PRO A 158 9.16 2.96 -7.51
N LYS A 159 10.41 3.30 -7.77
CA LYS A 159 11.14 4.33 -7.02
C LYS A 159 10.64 5.76 -7.28
N GLU A 160 10.19 6.07 -8.48
CA GLU A 160 9.56 7.36 -8.78
C GLU A 160 8.23 7.51 -8.04
N TYR A 161 7.45 6.42 -7.97
CA TYR A 161 6.20 6.44 -7.22
C TYR A 161 6.45 6.57 -5.71
N ASP A 162 7.39 5.81 -5.15
CA ASP A 162 7.75 5.89 -3.73
C ASP A 162 8.21 7.30 -3.36
N LEU A 163 9.04 7.93 -4.22
CA LEU A 163 9.45 9.31 -4.05
C LEU A 163 8.24 10.26 -4.05
N LEU A 164 7.33 10.12 -5.03
CA LEU A 164 6.13 10.95 -5.11
C LEU A 164 5.22 10.73 -3.89
N ARG A 165 5.05 9.48 -3.43
CA ARG A 165 4.27 9.14 -2.24
C ARG A 165 4.80 9.85 -1.00
N VAL A 166 6.11 9.76 -0.74
CA VAL A 166 6.74 10.44 0.41
C VAL A 166 6.57 11.96 0.31
N LEU A 167 6.71 12.53 -0.88
CA LEU A 167 6.48 13.95 -1.11
C LEU A 167 5.01 14.36 -0.88
N VAL A 168 4.05 13.53 -1.27
CA VAL A 168 2.61 13.74 -1.05
C VAL A 168 2.25 13.69 0.43
N GLN A 169 2.78 12.70 1.17
CA GLN A 169 2.57 12.56 2.61
C GLN A 169 3.05 13.79 3.40
N HIS A 170 4.05 14.48 2.88
CA HIS A 170 4.63 15.67 3.48
C HIS A 170 4.43 16.94 2.65
N ALA A 171 3.33 17.00 1.88
CA ALA A 171 3.07 18.15 1.00
C ALA A 171 3.14 19.50 1.75
N GLY A 172 3.79 20.48 1.16
CA GLY A 172 4.07 21.77 1.76
C GLY A 172 5.33 21.84 2.63
N LYS A 173 5.87 20.70 3.10
CA LYS A 173 7.08 20.66 3.92
C LYS A 173 8.33 20.47 3.08
N VAL A 174 9.44 21.06 3.51
CA VAL A 174 10.76 20.81 2.93
C VAL A 174 11.31 19.51 3.46
N LEU A 175 11.59 18.55 2.59
CA LEU A 175 12.20 17.27 2.92
C LEU A 175 13.69 17.32 2.58
N THR A 176 14.54 17.08 3.57
CA THR A 176 16.00 17.10 3.36
C THR A 176 16.45 15.92 2.51
N HIS A 177 17.60 16.07 1.81
CA HIS A 177 18.20 14.95 1.09
C HIS A 177 18.40 13.73 2.01
N LYS A 178 18.88 13.94 3.24
CA LYS A 178 19.08 12.86 4.22
C LYS A 178 17.79 12.13 4.58
N PHE A 179 16.69 12.87 4.80
CA PHE A 179 15.39 12.29 5.09
C PHE A 179 14.89 11.43 3.92
N LEU A 180 14.87 12.00 2.70
CA LEU A 180 14.43 11.28 1.51
C LEU A 180 15.27 10.04 1.20
N MET A 181 16.59 10.13 1.40
CA MET A 181 17.48 8.98 1.24
C MET A 181 17.16 7.87 2.23
N LYS A 182 16.91 8.20 3.51
CA LYS A 182 16.53 7.23 4.54
C LYS A 182 15.20 6.55 4.24
N GLU A 183 14.20 7.30 3.79
CA GLU A 183 12.87 6.77 3.48
C GLU A 183 12.83 5.90 2.22
N LEU A 184 13.70 6.17 1.24
CA LEU A 184 13.62 5.54 -0.07
C LEU A 184 14.70 4.48 -0.32
N TRP A 185 15.82 4.53 0.40
CA TRP A 185 16.94 3.60 0.25
C TRP A 185 17.47 3.17 1.61
N SER A 186 17.93 1.93 1.70
CA SER A 186 18.75 1.49 2.85
C SER A 186 20.13 2.15 2.81
N GLU A 187 20.75 2.28 3.97
CA GLU A 187 21.90 3.09 4.38
C GLU A 187 23.09 3.08 3.46
N LEU A 188 23.38 3.35 2.41
CA LEU A 188 24.69 3.46 1.68
C LEU A 188 24.55 4.00 0.23
N THR A 189 23.47 4.66 -0.10
CA THR A 189 23.26 5.13 -1.47
C THR A 189 23.68 6.59 -1.60
N ASP A 190 24.41 6.94 -2.66
CA ASP A 190 24.82 8.32 -2.95
C ASP A 190 23.61 9.23 -3.24
N SER A 191 23.64 10.45 -2.69
CA SER A 191 22.60 11.47 -2.90
C SER A 191 22.39 11.85 -4.38
N GLN A 192 23.32 11.52 -5.26
CA GLN A 192 23.19 11.71 -6.71
C GLN A 192 22.01 10.91 -7.29
N TYR A 193 21.70 9.72 -6.74
CA TYR A 193 20.56 8.91 -7.18
C TYR A 193 19.24 9.65 -6.96
N LEU A 194 19.07 10.32 -5.82
CA LEU A 194 17.87 11.11 -5.56
C LEU A 194 17.64 12.18 -6.64
N ARG A 195 18.68 12.88 -7.05
CA ARG A 195 18.60 13.90 -8.12
C ARG A 195 18.12 13.31 -9.45
N VAL A 196 18.59 12.11 -9.77
CA VAL A 196 18.16 11.40 -10.99
C VAL A 196 16.68 11.08 -10.93
N TYR A 197 16.20 10.54 -9.83
CA TYR A 197 14.77 10.19 -9.66
C TYR A 197 13.88 11.44 -9.61
N VAL A 198 14.30 12.51 -8.97
CA VAL A 198 13.57 13.80 -9.01
C VAL A 198 13.48 14.32 -10.43
N ARG A 199 14.57 14.28 -11.20
CA ARG A 199 14.55 14.70 -12.62
C ARG A 199 13.61 13.83 -13.46
N GLN A 200 13.68 12.51 -13.31
CA GLN A 200 12.80 11.57 -14.02
C GLN A 200 11.33 11.78 -13.64
N LEU A 201 11.03 11.98 -12.36
CA LEU A 201 9.69 12.28 -11.88
C LEU A 201 9.16 13.57 -12.53
N ARG A 202 9.94 14.66 -12.50
CA ARG A 202 9.58 15.95 -13.12
C ARG A 202 9.29 15.79 -14.61
N GLN A 203 10.11 15.05 -15.35
CA GLN A 203 9.89 14.80 -16.79
C GLN A 203 8.52 14.16 -17.08
N LYS A 204 7.92 13.50 -16.08
CA LYS A 204 6.65 12.80 -16.24
C LYS A 204 5.44 13.59 -15.76
N ILE A 205 5.60 14.39 -14.70
CA ILE A 205 4.49 15.09 -14.06
C ILE A 205 4.47 16.60 -14.29
N GLU A 206 5.60 17.25 -14.56
CA GLU A 206 5.66 18.69 -14.81
C GLU A 206 5.38 19.03 -16.27
N ALA A 207 4.82 20.19 -16.53
CA ALA A 207 4.71 20.74 -17.87
C ALA A 207 6.07 21.19 -18.39
N ASP A 208 6.90 21.79 -17.53
CA ASP A 208 8.30 22.17 -17.80
C ASP A 208 9.19 21.64 -16.66
N PRO A 209 9.97 20.57 -16.88
CA PRO A 209 10.84 20.00 -15.85
C PRO A 209 11.92 20.95 -15.30
N GLU A 210 12.35 21.94 -16.10
CA GLU A 210 13.37 22.92 -15.70
C GLU A 210 12.74 24.07 -14.90
N ARG A 211 11.42 24.27 -15.01
CA ARG A 211 10.63 25.23 -14.21
C ARG A 211 9.50 24.51 -13.48
N PRO A 212 9.83 23.63 -12.52
CA PRO A 212 8.86 22.77 -11.90
C PRO A 212 7.81 23.54 -11.11
N HIS A 213 6.55 23.14 -11.30
CA HIS A 213 5.41 23.71 -10.57
C HIS A 213 5.06 22.87 -9.31
N TYR A 214 5.21 21.56 -9.37
CA TYR A 214 4.82 20.65 -8.31
C TYR A 214 5.98 20.34 -7.36
N VAL A 215 7.09 19.81 -7.87
CA VAL A 215 8.25 19.37 -7.07
C VAL A 215 9.33 20.44 -7.10
N LEU A 216 9.38 21.27 -6.07
CA LEU A 216 10.31 22.40 -5.95
C LEU A 216 11.67 21.95 -5.40
N THR A 217 12.75 22.61 -5.79
CA THR A 217 14.09 22.43 -5.21
C THR A 217 14.33 23.49 -4.14
N GLU A 218 14.67 23.06 -2.94
CA GLU A 218 15.17 23.94 -1.87
C GLU A 218 16.69 23.81 -1.86
N THR A 219 17.36 24.78 -2.45
CA THR A 219 18.79 24.74 -2.75
C THR A 219 19.62 24.43 -1.50
N GLY A 220 20.48 23.42 -1.59
CA GLY A 220 21.34 22.98 -0.49
C GLY A 220 20.64 22.14 0.59
N ILE A 221 19.30 22.05 0.59
CA ILE A 221 18.50 21.40 1.63
C ILE A 221 17.85 20.11 1.12
N GLY A 222 17.04 20.20 0.04
CA GLY A 222 16.28 19.08 -0.46
C GLY A 222 15.15 19.45 -1.42
N TYR A 223 13.99 18.83 -1.25
CA TYR A 223 12.85 19.00 -2.14
C TYR A 223 11.55 19.22 -1.38
N ARG A 224 10.59 19.86 -2.01
CA ARG A 224 9.26 20.12 -1.46
C ARG A 224 8.21 19.91 -2.54
N LEU A 225 7.19 19.11 -2.27
CA LEU A 225 5.96 19.14 -3.05
C LEU A 225 5.12 20.34 -2.59
N ARG A 226 4.63 21.15 -3.53
CA ARG A 226 3.74 22.27 -3.21
C ARG A 226 2.48 21.75 -2.51
N ALA A 227 1.99 22.46 -1.52
CA ALA A 227 0.71 22.14 -0.88
C ALA A 227 -0.47 22.50 -1.80
N PRO A 228 -1.59 21.75 -1.73
CA PRO A 228 -2.86 22.25 -2.25
C PRO A 228 -3.26 23.56 -1.56
N GLU A 229 -3.87 24.44 -2.31
CA GLU A 229 -4.48 25.69 -1.76
C GLU A 229 -5.72 25.40 -0.94
#